data_17e66f07ea55d44063c2abaa9daa3cc0
#
_entry.id   17e66f07ea55d44063c2abaa9daa3cc0
#
_cell.length_a   1.000
_cell.length_b   1.000
_cell.length_c   1.000
_cell.angle_alpha   90.00
_cell.angle_beta   90.00
_cell.angle_gamma   90.00
#
_symmetry.space_group_name_H-M   'P 1'
#
loop_
_entity.id
_entity.type
_entity.pdbx_description
1 polymer ?
#
loop_
_entity_poly.entity_id
_entity_poly.type
_entity_poly.pdbx_seq_one_letter_code
_entity_poly.pdbx_strand_id
1 'polypeptide(L)'
;MIHKLQYIQHHHYLLVSEGPLQNYVQVERDFSDLPQKMANLLEHPEKARKIADNSVRTFRQRYLTPAAEACYWRQLFNGYGQVFTGARLFIDREDGTVMQRGIRYETFMLLDSESMLNYGPTV
;
A
#
# COMPACT_ATOMS: atom_id res chain seq x y z
N MET A 1 14.38 7.30 -7.05
CA MET A 1 15.24 6.57 -6.09
C MET A 1 14.39 6.05 -4.95
N ILE A 2 14.73 4.86 -4.42
CA ILE A 2 14.01 4.24 -3.31
C ILE A 2 15.05 3.88 -2.26
N HIS A 3 14.86 4.34 -1.03
CA HIS A 3 15.73 3.96 0.08
C HIS A 3 15.48 2.50 0.50
N LYS A 4 16.41 1.90 1.20
CA LYS A 4 16.26 0.54 1.76
C LYS A 4 15.02 0.49 2.63
N LEU A 5 14.01 -0.24 2.19
CA LEU A 5 12.69 -0.24 2.80
C LEU A 5 12.68 -1.05 4.10
N GLN A 6 12.09 -0.47 5.12
CA GLN A 6 11.63 -1.20 6.30
C GLN A 6 10.17 -1.68 6.16
N TYR A 7 9.44 -1.15 5.18
CA TYR A 7 8.03 -1.48 4.96
C TYR A 7 7.85 -2.22 3.66
N ILE A 8 7.09 -3.30 3.70
CA ILE A 8 6.70 -4.06 2.53
C ILE A 8 5.41 -3.45 1.99
N GLN A 9 5.48 -2.90 0.79
CA GLN A 9 4.29 -2.46 0.06
C GLN A 9 3.78 -3.60 -0.83
N HIS A 10 2.51 -3.60 -1.18
CA HIS A 10 1.90 -4.67 -1.99
C HIS A 10 2.56 -4.89 -3.36
N HIS A 11 3.27 -3.90 -3.89
CA HIS A 11 4.00 -3.99 -5.16
C HIS A 11 5.52 -4.17 -5.02
N HIS A 12 6.03 -4.46 -3.82
CA HIS A 12 7.48 -4.59 -3.56
C HIS A 12 8.16 -5.66 -4.44
N TYR A 13 7.45 -6.72 -4.77
CA TYR A 13 7.93 -7.81 -5.64
C TYR A 13 8.17 -7.38 -7.10
N LEU A 14 7.70 -6.20 -7.50
CA LEU A 14 7.91 -5.63 -8.83
C LEU A 14 9.15 -4.72 -8.88
N LEU A 15 9.79 -4.48 -7.74
CA LEU A 15 10.99 -3.66 -7.64
C LEU A 15 12.20 -4.48 -8.06
N VAL A 16 12.89 -4.05 -9.12
CA VAL A 16 14.08 -4.69 -9.67
C VAL A 16 15.24 -3.70 -9.55
N SER A 17 16.20 -4.02 -8.66
CA SER A 17 17.34 -3.14 -8.34
C SER A 17 18.49 -3.24 -9.32
N GLU A 18 18.58 -4.32 -10.11
CA GLU A 18 19.70 -4.61 -10.98
C GLU A 18 19.29 -5.26 -12.29
N GLY A 19 20.20 -5.28 -13.27
CA GLY A 19 20.00 -5.98 -14.54
C GLY A 19 19.19 -5.18 -15.58
N PRO A 20 18.83 -5.83 -16.69
CA PRO A 20 18.22 -5.17 -17.84
C PRO A 20 16.83 -4.59 -17.58
N LEU A 21 16.14 -5.10 -16.56
CA LEU A 21 14.81 -4.66 -16.15
C LEU A 21 14.84 -3.76 -14.90
N GLN A 22 16.01 -3.30 -14.50
CA GLN A 22 16.15 -2.37 -13.38
C GLN A 22 15.17 -1.21 -13.52
N ASN A 23 14.33 -0.99 -12.49
CA ASN A 23 13.27 0.02 -12.51
C ASN A 23 13.34 0.99 -11.33
N TYR A 24 14.36 0.86 -10.47
CA TYR A 24 14.66 1.82 -9.42
C TYR A 24 16.15 1.80 -9.06
N VAL A 25 16.60 2.82 -8.33
CA VAL A 25 17.94 2.87 -7.73
C VAL A 25 17.77 2.86 -6.23
N GLN A 26 18.34 1.85 -5.60
CA GLN A 26 18.33 1.73 -4.15
C GLN A 26 19.32 2.69 -3.53
N VAL A 27 18.94 3.37 -2.45
CA VAL A 27 19.81 4.22 -1.62
C VAL A 27 19.75 3.75 -0.17
N GLU A 28 20.82 4.00 0.58
CA GLU A 28 20.84 3.72 2.01
C GLU A 28 19.83 4.60 2.74
N ARG A 29 19.38 4.14 3.90
CA ARG A 29 18.32 4.82 4.68
C ARG A 29 18.73 6.22 5.14
N ASP A 30 20.01 6.39 5.48
CA ASP A 30 20.62 7.65 5.90
C ASP A 30 21.03 8.55 4.74
N PHE A 31 20.76 8.12 3.49
CA PHE A 31 21.15 8.80 2.25
C PHE A 31 22.66 9.02 2.09
N SER A 32 23.51 8.31 2.82
CA SER A 32 24.97 8.45 2.76
C SER A 32 25.55 8.21 1.37
N ASP A 33 24.94 7.31 0.59
CA ASP A 33 25.35 6.94 -0.77
C ASP A 33 24.63 7.73 -1.88
N LEU A 34 23.66 8.58 -1.53
CA LEU A 34 22.85 9.33 -2.49
C LEU A 34 23.67 10.22 -3.43
N PRO A 35 24.64 11.03 -2.93
CA PRO A 35 25.42 11.89 -3.82
C PRO A 35 26.20 11.12 -4.87
N GLN A 36 26.82 10.00 -4.46
CA GLN A 36 27.59 9.15 -5.37
C GLN A 36 26.70 8.50 -6.44
N LYS A 37 25.53 8.00 -6.05
CA LYS A 37 24.56 7.39 -6.98
C LYS A 37 23.98 8.41 -7.95
N MET A 38 23.74 9.64 -7.48
CA MET A 38 23.31 10.74 -8.34
C MET A 38 24.38 11.09 -9.38
N ALA A 39 25.65 11.25 -8.95
CA ALA A 39 26.76 11.52 -9.87
C ALA A 39 26.86 10.43 -10.95
N ASN A 40 26.81 9.16 -10.56
CA ASN A 40 26.83 8.04 -11.51
C ASN A 40 25.70 8.08 -12.53
N LEU A 41 24.49 8.47 -12.12
CA LEU A 41 23.36 8.58 -13.05
C LEU A 41 23.48 9.79 -13.99
N LEU A 42 24.11 10.88 -13.53
CA LEU A 42 24.38 12.05 -14.37
C LEU A 42 25.48 11.76 -15.40
N GLU A 43 26.48 10.97 -15.05
CA GLU A 43 27.54 10.52 -15.95
C GLU A 43 27.03 9.50 -17.01
N HIS A 44 25.94 8.77 -16.70
CA HIS A 44 25.38 7.75 -17.57
C HIS A 44 23.90 8.00 -17.84
N PRO A 45 23.56 9.03 -18.62
CA PRO A 45 22.15 9.45 -18.83
C PRO A 45 21.30 8.40 -19.54
N GLU A 46 21.88 7.58 -20.42
CA GLU A 46 21.18 6.48 -21.09
C GLU A 46 20.77 5.38 -20.09
N LYS A 47 21.60 5.08 -19.10
CA LYS A 47 21.26 4.17 -18.01
C LYS A 47 20.15 4.73 -17.15
N ALA A 48 20.24 6.01 -16.78
CA ALA A 48 19.21 6.70 -16.01
C ALA A 48 17.86 6.68 -16.74
N ARG A 49 17.87 6.98 -18.05
CA ARG A 49 16.67 6.93 -18.88
C ARG A 49 16.07 5.54 -18.95
N LYS A 50 16.88 4.49 -19.17
CA LYS A 50 16.41 3.11 -19.20
C LYS A 50 15.74 2.69 -17.90
N ILE A 51 16.31 3.07 -16.75
CA ILE A 51 15.71 2.80 -15.43
C ILE A 51 14.36 3.53 -15.30
N ALA A 52 14.29 4.79 -15.71
CA ALA A 52 13.07 5.57 -15.68
C ALA A 52 11.99 4.97 -16.61
N ASP A 53 12.35 4.58 -17.82
CA ASP A 53 11.41 3.95 -18.78
C ASP A 53 10.89 2.61 -18.25
N ASN A 54 11.75 1.79 -17.66
CA ASN A 54 11.32 0.54 -17.01
C ASN A 54 10.37 0.81 -15.83
N SER A 55 10.66 1.84 -15.04
CA SER A 55 9.79 2.26 -13.92
C SER A 55 8.40 2.69 -14.43
N VAL A 56 8.37 3.57 -15.45
CA VAL A 56 7.11 4.03 -16.08
C VAL A 56 6.32 2.84 -16.62
N ARG A 57 6.97 1.94 -17.35
CA ARG A 57 6.33 0.75 -17.94
C ARG A 57 5.78 -0.19 -16.87
N THR A 58 6.55 -0.44 -15.80
CA THR A 58 6.14 -1.37 -14.73
C THR A 58 5.04 -0.77 -13.88
N PHE A 59 5.21 0.45 -13.40
CA PHE A 59 4.31 1.03 -12.40
C PHE A 59 3.21 1.88 -13.03
N ARG A 60 3.58 2.99 -13.67
CA ARG A 60 2.61 3.97 -14.14
C ARG A 60 1.65 3.43 -15.20
N GLN A 61 2.17 2.63 -16.15
CA GLN A 61 1.35 2.11 -17.25
C GLN A 61 0.64 0.80 -16.92
N ARG A 62 0.99 0.14 -15.83
CA ARG A 62 0.51 -1.20 -15.55
C ARG A 62 -0.05 -1.36 -14.13
N TYR A 63 0.77 -1.27 -13.10
CA TYR A 63 0.40 -1.66 -11.74
C TYR A 63 -0.15 -0.53 -10.87
N LEU A 64 0.14 0.73 -11.18
CA LEU A 64 -0.42 1.89 -10.49
C LEU A 64 -1.57 2.55 -11.26
N THR A 65 -2.24 1.80 -12.11
CA THR A 65 -3.47 2.26 -12.75
C THR A 65 -4.67 2.05 -11.83
N PRO A 66 -5.72 2.89 -11.90
CA PRO A 66 -6.95 2.68 -11.13
C PRO A 66 -7.57 1.29 -11.33
N ALA A 67 -7.46 0.75 -12.55
CA ALA A 67 -7.94 -0.60 -12.87
C ALA A 67 -7.15 -1.69 -12.13
N ALA A 68 -5.83 -1.56 -12.08
CA ALA A 68 -4.97 -2.51 -11.35
C ALA A 68 -5.21 -2.43 -9.84
N GLU A 69 -5.38 -1.24 -9.31
CA GLU A 69 -5.70 -1.02 -7.89
C GLU A 69 -7.07 -1.64 -7.53
N ALA A 70 -8.09 -1.39 -8.33
CA ALA A 70 -9.41 -2.00 -8.13
C ALA A 70 -9.35 -3.54 -8.18
N CYS A 71 -8.55 -4.09 -9.11
CA CYS A 71 -8.32 -5.52 -9.19
C CYS A 71 -7.62 -6.08 -7.94
N TYR A 72 -6.59 -5.39 -7.44
CA TYR A 72 -5.89 -5.73 -6.22
C TYR A 72 -6.83 -5.80 -5.01
N TRP A 73 -7.62 -4.75 -4.79
CA TRP A 73 -8.57 -4.70 -3.68
C TRP A 73 -9.64 -5.79 -3.78
N ARG A 74 -10.15 -6.04 -4.98
CA ARG A 74 -11.12 -7.13 -5.21
C ARG A 74 -10.53 -8.49 -4.82
N GLN A 75 -9.29 -8.78 -5.23
CA GLN A 75 -8.63 -10.03 -4.90
C GLN A 75 -8.31 -10.13 -3.41
N LEU A 76 -7.90 -9.02 -2.79
CA LEU A 76 -7.65 -8.96 -1.35
C LEU A 76 -8.91 -9.27 -0.55
N PHE A 77 -10.04 -8.62 -0.87
CA PHE A 77 -11.30 -8.87 -0.18
C PHE A 77 -11.81 -10.29 -0.41
N ASN A 78 -11.68 -10.80 -1.62
CA ASN A 78 -12.07 -12.18 -1.92
C ASN A 78 -11.21 -13.18 -1.12
N GLY A 79 -9.89 -13.00 -1.11
CA GLY A 79 -8.98 -13.85 -0.31
C GLY A 79 -9.24 -13.73 1.19
N TYR A 80 -9.47 -12.51 1.68
CA TYR A 80 -9.82 -12.30 3.08
C TYR A 80 -11.14 -13.01 3.46
N GLY A 81 -12.16 -12.91 2.60
CA GLY A 81 -13.44 -13.59 2.81
C GLY A 81 -13.32 -15.11 2.89
N GLN A 82 -12.34 -15.71 2.23
CA GLN A 82 -12.09 -17.17 2.29
C GLN A 82 -11.44 -17.63 3.60
N VAL A 83 -10.64 -16.77 4.24
CA VAL A 83 -9.91 -17.12 5.47
C VAL A 83 -10.60 -16.60 6.73
N PHE A 84 -11.45 -15.60 6.59
CA PHE A 84 -12.14 -14.97 7.70
C PHE A 84 -13.48 -15.64 7.97
N THR A 85 -13.54 -16.54 8.95
CA THR A 85 -14.70 -17.37 9.28
C THR A 85 -15.58 -16.82 10.40
N GLY A 86 -15.32 -15.61 10.90
CA GLY A 86 -15.97 -15.11 12.11
C GLY A 86 -16.62 -13.73 12.00
N ALA A 87 -16.91 -13.23 10.79
CA ALA A 87 -17.54 -11.94 10.61
C ALA A 87 -19.01 -11.97 11.03
N ARG A 88 -19.29 -11.69 12.28
CA ARG A 88 -20.64 -11.38 12.73
C ARG A 88 -20.85 -9.88 12.70
N LEU A 89 -21.86 -9.41 11.99
CA LEU A 89 -22.28 -8.01 11.98
C LEU A 89 -22.86 -7.58 13.34
N PHE A 90 -23.34 -8.55 14.09
CA PHE A 90 -23.96 -8.35 15.40
C PHE A 90 -23.26 -9.22 16.44
N ILE A 91 -23.15 -8.69 17.63
CA ILE A 91 -22.59 -9.37 18.82
C ILE A 91 -23.70 -9.46 19.85
N ASP A 92 -23.93 -10.67 20.36
CA ASP A 92 -24.82 -10.90 21.49
C ASP A 92 -24.08 -10.50 22.76
N ARG A 93 -24.66 -9.60 23.56
CA ARG A 93 -24.14 -9.22 24.87
C ARG A 93 -24.64 -10.19 25.94
N GLU A 94 -23.93 -10.24 27.07
CA GLU A 94 -24.31 -11.06 28.24
C GLU A 94 -25.66 -10.67 28.82
N ASP A 95 -26.10 -9.42 28.63
CA ASP A 95 -27.41 -8.88 29.05
C ASP A 95 -28.56 -9.30 28.10
N GLY A 96 -28.31 -10.08 27.07
CA GLY A 96 -29.28 -10.50 26.06
C GLY A 96 -29.57 -9.46 24.99
N THR A 97 -28.89 -8.31 24.98
CA THR A 97 -29.05 -7.32 23.92
C THR A 97 -28.12 -7.62 22.75
N VAL A 98 -28.55 -7.26 21.54
CA VAL A 98 -27.77 -7.42 20.30
C VAL A 98 -27.20 -6.08 19.91
N MET A 99 -25.87 -6.03 19.80
CA MET A 99 -25.16 -4.82 19.40
C MET A 99 -24.54 -4.99 18.01
N GLN A 100 -24.62 -3.97 17.18
CA GLN A 100 -23.92 -3.94 15.90
C GLN A 100 -22.41 -3.80 16.13
N ARG A 101 -21.63 -4.67 15.52
CA ARG A 101 -20.15 -4.62 15.56
C ARG A 101 -19.65 -3.60 14.56
N GLY A 102 -19.18 -2.46 15.07
CA GLY A 102 -18.67 -1.38 14.23
C GLY A 102 -19.73 -0.42 13.71
N ILE A 103 -19.32 0.50 12.90
CA ILE A 103 -20.14 1.58 12.34
C ILE A 103 -20.32 1.32 10.85
N ARG A 104 -21.51 1.60 10.32
CA ARG A 104 -21.74 1.55 8.87
C ARG A 104 -20.86 2.57 8.18
N TYR A 105 -20.34 2.22 7.00
CA TYR A 105 -19.45 3.09 6.22
C TYR A 105 -20.05 4.46 5.95
N GLU A 106 -21.33 4.53 5.60
CA GLU A 106 -22.07 5.76 5.35
C GLU A 106 -22.10 6.65 6.60
N THR A 107 -22.34 6.06 7.78
CA THR A 107 -22.31 6.76 9.06
C THR A 107 -20.90 7.24 9.37
N PHE A 108 -19.89 6.39 9.15
CA PHE A 108 -18.48 6.74 9.33
C PHE A 108 -18.06 7.95 8.50
N MET A 109 -18.50 8.02 7.24
CA MET A 109 -18.19 9.14 6.34
C MET A 109 -18.83 10.47 6.75
N LEU A 110 -19.90 10.41 7.57
CA LEU A 110 -20.62 11.60 8.06
C LEU A 110 -20.14 12.05 9.44
N LEU A 111 -19.34 11.22 10.13
CA LEU A 111 -18.80 11.56 11.44
C LEU A 111 -17.56 12.45 11.27
N ASP A 112 -17.52 13.52 12.02
CA ASP A 112 -16.30 14.31 12.20
C ASP A 112 -15.30 13.59 13.14
N SER A 113 -14.08 14.12 13.23
CA SER A 113 -13.02 13.51 14.03
C SER A 113 -13.31 13.50 15.54
N GLU A 114 -14.13 14.42 16.07
CA GLU A 114 -14.52 14.46 17.47
C GLU A 114 -15.62 13.43 17.78
N SER A 115 -16.59 13.30 16.87
CA SER A 115 -17.65 12.29 16.99
C SER A 115 -17.11 10.85 16.93
N MET A 116 -16.00 10.62 16.21
CA MET A 116 -15.35 9.31 16.10
C MET A 116 -14.81 8.81 17.46
N LEU A 117 -14.30 9.70 18.30
CA LEU A 117 -13.76 9.36 19.61
C LEU A 117 -14.83 8.85 20.59
N ASN A 118 -16.08 9.23 20.39
CA ASN A 118 -17.22 8.85 21.22
C ASN A 118 -17.90 7.54 20.79
N TYR A 119 -17.53 6.99 19.62
CA TYR A 119 -18.05 5.72 19.10
C TYR A 119 -17.20 4.50 19.47
N GLY A 120 -16.19 4.68 20.31
CA GLY A 120 -15.44 3.57 20.90
C GLY A 120 -16.37 2.65 21.69
N PRO A 121 -16.03 1.34 21.81
CA PRO A 121 -16.79 0.44 22.66
C PRO A 121 -16.77 1.03 24.08
N THR A 122 -17.93 1.43 24.55
CA THR A 122 -18.12 1.66 26.00
C THR A 122 -17.80 0.34 26.69
N VAL A 123 -16.65 0.32 27.36
CA VAL A 123 -16.16 -0.77 28.18
C VAL A 123 -17.14 -1.01 29.33
#